data_706a148d386629bf15f571a0d7d30ffc
#
_entry.id   706a148d386629bf15f571a0d7d30ffc
#
_cell.length_a   1.000
_cell.length_b   1.000
_cell.length_c   1.000
_cell.angle_alpha   90.00
_cell.angle_beta   90.00
_cell.angle_gamma   90.00
#
_symmetry.space_group_name_H-M   'P 1'
#
loop_
_entity.id
_entity.type
_entity.pdbx_description
1 polymer ?
#
loop_
_entity_poly.entity_id
_entity_poly.type
_entity_poly.pdbx_seq_one_letter_code
_entity_poly.pdbx_strand_id
1 'polypeptide(L)'
;MPLIAVAVVVFLAERVQVKAAFHESPLLLAAFIMGMLALVPAHEFVHALAYLKSPFSRRLIVGAWPRHGMCYLLYDGPLPRWRVLLMVAAPFLVLSVAPMLALWSGVLAPRPAVRAMLLFAVLNHTALCMGDYCIVLWRILRNVPRGALIHNAGWTTYWGAKRL
;
A
#
# COMPACT_ATOMS: atom_id res chain seq x y z
N MET A 1 8.79 9.91 -9.69
CA MET A 1 10.14 9.35 -9.96
C MET A 1 11.27 9.88 -9.04
N PRO A 2 11.47 11.20 -8.77
CA PRO A 2 12.62 11.65 -7.99
C PRO A 2 12.67 11.10 -6.55
N LEU A 3 11.54 10.95 -5.85
CA LEU A 3 11.49 10.43 -4.49
C LEU A 3 11.98 8.98 -4.36
N ILE A 4 11.65 8.14 -5.33
CA ILE A 4 12.13 6.74 -5.36
C ILE A 4 13.64 6.71 -5.57
N ALA A 5 14.16 7.52 -6.50
CA ALA A 5 15.59 7.61 -6.74
C ALA A 5 16.35 8.07 -5.49
N VAL A 6 15.86 9.10 -4.78
CA VAL A 6 16.44 9.56 -3.51
C VAL A 6 16.41 8.45 -2.46
N ALA A 7 15.29 7.76 -2.29
CA ALA A 7 15.19 6.69 -1.31
C ALA A 7 16.13 5.52 -1.63
N VAL A 8 16.31 5.16 -2.92
CA VAL A 8 17.27 4.14 -3.36
C VAL A 8 18.70 4.57 -3.05
N VAL A 9 19.06 5.81 -3.36
CA VAL A 9 20.42 6.35 -3.08
C VAL A 9 20.71 6.31 -1.59
N VAL A 10 19.77 6.79 -0.75
CA VAL A 10 19.93 6.76 0.71
C VAL A 10 20.05 5.33 1.23
N PHE A 11 19.21 4.40 0.75
CA PHE A 11 19.31 2.98 1.11
C PHE A 11 20.68 2.38 0.75
N LEU A 12 21.17 2.66 -0.46
CA LEU A 12 22.48 2.17 -0.92
C LEU A 12 23.63 2.76 -0.09
N ALA A 13 23.53 4.02 0.32
CA ALA A 13 24.51 4.65 1.19
C ALA A 13 24.54 4.01 2.60
N GLU A 14 23.38 3.64 3.13
CA GLU A 14 23.25 3.08 4.49
C GLU A 14 23.35 1.53 4.53
N ARG A 15 23.49 0.84 3.40
CA ARG A 15 23.48 -0.64 3.32
C ARG A 15 24.56 -1.32 4.17
N VAL A 16 25.72 -0.69 4.36
CA VAL A 16 26.81 -1.23 5.17
C VAL A 16 26.40 -1.29 6.64
N GLN A 17 25.75 -0.23 7.13
CA GLN A 17 25.25 -0.14 8.50
C GLN A 17 24.11 -1.15 8.76
N VAL A 18 23.26 -1.42 7.75
CA VAL A 18 22.22 -2.46 7.83
C VAL A 18 22.83 -3.84 7.99
N LYS A 19 23.88 -4.16 7.21
CA LYS A 19 24.59 -5.43 7.33
C LYS A 19 25.21 -5.59 8.71
N ALA A 20 25.92 -4.58 9.21
CA ALA A 20 26.50 -4.60 10.54
C ALA A 20 25.43 -4.82 11.62
N ALA A 21 24.32 -4.06 11.56
CA ALA A 21 23.22 -4.19 12.52
C ALA A 21 22.58 -5.59 12.54
N PHE A 22 22.47 -6.25 11.38
CA PHE A 22 21.93 -7.61 11.30
C PHE A 22 22.91 -8.66 11.87
N HIS A 23 24.22 -8.46 11.71
CA HIS A 23 25.23 -9.31 12.33
C HIS A 23 25.24 -9.18 13.86
N GLU A 24 25.06 -7.96 14.36
CA GLU A 24 25.05 -7.69 15.80
C GLU A 24 23.73 -8.11 16.49
N SER A 25 22.62 -8.12 15.75
CA SER A 25 21.30 -8.43 16.31
C SER A 25 20.43 -9.29 15.38
N PRO A 26 20.49 -10.61 15.53
CA PRO A 26 19.57 -11.53 14.83
C PRO A 26 18.09 -11.22 15.09
N LEU A 27 17.77 -10.69 16.28
CA LEU A 27 16.41 -10.27 16.63
C LEU A 27 15.95 -9.11 15.74
N LEU A 28 16.82 -8.16 15.43
CA LEU A 28 16.51 -7.05 14.52
C LEU A 28 16.21 -7.54 13.09
N LEU A 29 16.97 -8.52 12.62
CA LEU A 29 16.71 -9.17 11.33
C LEU A 29 15.36 -9.88 11.33
N ALA A 30 15.06 -10.66 12.38
CA ALA A 30 13.77 -11.34 12.51
C ALA A 30 12.61 -10.34 12.56
N ALA A 31 12.72 -9.27 13.34
CA ALA A 31 11.72 -8.21 13.42
C ALA A 31 11.51 -7.53 12.07
N PHE A 32 12.58 -7.29 11.30
CA PHE A 32 12.50 -6.72 9.96
C PHE A 32 11.74 -7.65 8.99
N ILE A 33 12.09 -8.94 8.96
CA ILE A 33 11.41 -9.94 8.12
C ILE A 33 9.92 -10.02 8.48
N MET A 34 9.59 -10.09 9.76
CA MET A 34 8.20 -10.11 10.22
C MET A 34 7.46 -8.84 9.85
N GLY A 35 8.10 -7.68 9.94
CA GLY A 35 7.56 -6.40 9.50
C GLY A 35 7.26 -6.38 8.00
N MET A 36 8.15 -6.92 7.17
CA MET A 36 7.95 -7.04 5.72
C MET A 36 6.78 -7.97 5.38
N LEU A 37 6.66 -9.10 6.07
CA LEU A 37 5.52 -10.02 5.90
C LEU A 37 4.20 -9.37 6.34
N ALA A 38 4.23 -8.57 7.41
CA ALA A 38 3.06 -7.85 7.90
C ALA A 38 2.59 -6.71 6.98
N LEU A 39 3.45 -6.22 6.07
CA LEU A 39 3.06 -5.17 5.11
C LEU A 39 1.93 -5.62 4.18
N VAL A 40 1.88 -6.89 3.78
CA VAL A 40 0.83 -7.40 2.89
C VAL A 40 -0.55 -7.33 3.57
N PRO A 41 -0.78 -7.93 4.74
CA PRO A 41 -2.08 -7.80 5.42
C PRO A 41 -2.36 -6.36 5.87
N ALA A 42 -1.35 -5.56 6.22
CA ALA A 42 -1.53 -4.14 6.55
C ALA A 42 -2.02 -3.34 5.34
N HIS A 43 -1.49 -3.60 4.15
CA HIS A 43 -1.93 -3.00 2.90
C HIS A 43 -3.44 -3.25 2.66
N GLU A 44 -3.87 -4.51 2.71
CA GLU A 44 -5.27 -4.88 2.55
C GLU A 44 -6.16 -4.28 3.66
N PHE A 45 -5.66 -4.21 4.88
CA PHE A 45 -6.38 -3.60 5.99
C PHE A 45 -6.59 -2.09 5.79
N VAL A 46 -5.61 -1.38 5.22
CA VAL A 46 -5.77 0.04 4.88
C VAL A 46 -6.82 0.24 3.79
N HIS A 47 -6.89 -0.65 2.79
CA HIS A 47 -8.00 -0.65 1.83
C HIS A 47 -9.36 -0.78 2.56
N ALA A 48 -9.46 -1.70 3.53
CA ALA A 48 -10.67 -1.89 4.32
C ALA A 48 -11.06 -0.64 5.13
N LEU A 49 -10.09 0.00 5.78
CA LEU A 49 -10.33 1.25 6.53
C LEU A 49 -10.79 2.39 5.64
N ALA A 50 -10.17 2.56 4.47
CA ALA A 50 -10.53 3.59 3.49
C ALA A 50 -11.94 3.40 2.93
N TYR A 51 -12.53 2.24 3.17
CA TYR A 51 -13.89 1.91 2.79
C TYR A 51 -14.97 2.78 3.49
N LEU A 52 -14.63 3.46 4.59
CA LEU A 52 -15.38 4.52 5.30
C LEU A 52 -16.76 4.15 5.86
N LYS A 53 -17.26 2.92 5.69
CA LYS A 53 -18.53 2.52 6.33
C LYS A 53 -18.33 1.59 7.52
N SER A 54 -17.44 0.66 7.41
CA SER A 54 -16.94 -0.22 8.48
C SER A 54 -15.96 -1.21 7.86
N PRO A 55 -14.76 -1.37 8.39
CA PRO A 55 -13.83 -2.43 7.96
C PRO A 55 -14.39 -3.82 8.25
N PHE A 56 -15.46 -3.92 9.04
CA PHE A 56 -16.15 -5.16 9.39
C PHE A 56 -17.50 -5.32 8.68
N SER A 57 -17.73 -4.60 7.58
CA SER A 57 -18.96 -4.74 6.79
C SER A 57 -19.07 -6.15 6.23
N ARG A 58 -20.28 -6.76 6.34
CA ARG A 58 -20.59 -8.05 5.70
C ARG A 58 -20.44 -8.05 4.17
N ARG A 59 -20.32 -6.87 3.55
CA ARG A 59 -20.07 -6.71 2.12
C ARG A 59 -18.59 -6.68 1.77
N LEU A 60 -17.71 -6.72 2.77
CA LEU A 60 -16.29 -6.78 2.56
C LEU A 60 -15.88 -8.26 2.46
N ILE A 61 -15.34 -8.63 1.32
CA ILE A 61 -14.85 -9.97 1.04
C ILE A 61 -13.34 -9.92 1.10
N VAL A 62 -12.76 -10.62 2.07
CA VAL A 62 -11.32 -10.80 2.17
C VAL A 62 -10.99 -12.19 1.65
N GLY A 63 -10.06 -12.28 0.73
CA GLY A 63 -9.63 -13.53 0.16
C GLY A 63 -8.12 -13.63 0.02
N ALA A 64 -7.64 -14.85 -0.11
CA ALA A 64 -6.26 -15.15 -0.43
C ALA A 64 -6.21 -16.04 -1.66
N TRP A 65 -5.24 -15.79 -2.52
CA TRP A 65 -4.95 -16.63 -3.67
C TRP A 65 -3.51 -17.17 -3.56
N PRO A 66 -3.32 -18.25 -2.77
CA PRO A 66 -1.99 -18.74 -2.39
C PRO A 66 -1.09 -19.07 -3.59
N ARG A 67 -1.68 -19.59 -4.69
CA ARG A 67 -0.94 -19.92 -5.91
C ARG A 67 -0.26 -18.71 -6.58
N HIS A 68 -0.74 -17.50 -6.30
CA HIS A 68 -0.18 -16.26 -6.84
C HIS A 68 0.45 -15.39 -5.75
N GLY A 69 0.51 -15.88 -4.49
CA GLY A 69 1.04 -15.12 -3.36
C GLY A 69 0.27 -13.82 -3.08
N MET A 70 -1.03 -13.78 -3.43
CA MET A 70 -1.85 -12.57 -3.35
C MET A 70 -2.91 -12.70 -2.27
N CYS A 71 -3.05 -11.65 -1.47
CA CYS A 71 -4.27 -11.36 -0.72
C CYS A 71 -5.07 -10.31 -1.49
N TYR A 72 -6.39 -10.31 -1.33
CA TYR A 72 -7.22 -9.29 -1.95
C TYR A 72 -8.37 -8.92 -1.04
N LEU A 73 -8.82 -7.70 -1.19
CA LEU A 73 -9.98 -7.17 -0.53
C LEU A 73 -10.96 -6.66 -1.59
N LEU A 74 -12.16 -7.20 -1.56
CA LEU A 74 -13.21 -6.85 -2.50
C LEU A 74 -14.43 -6.34 -1.73
N TYR A 75 -15.10 -5.36 -2.28
CA TYR A 75 -16.39 -4.92 -1.77
C TYR A 75 -17.52 -5.33 -2.71
N ASP A 76 -18.49 -6.01 -2.15
CA ASP A 76 -19.71 -6.40 -2.85
C ASP A 76 -20.75 -5.28 -2.79
N GLY A 77 -20.77 -4.48 -3.85
CA GLY A 77 -21.73 -3.41 -4.02
C GLY A 77 -21.23 -2.22 -4.84
N PRO A 78 -22.13 -1.39 -5.32
CA PRO A 78 -21.75 -0.21 -6.07
C PRO A 78 -21.18 0.87 -5.17
N LEU A 79 -20.07 1.46 -5.62
CA LEU A 79 -19.35 2.55 -4.96
C LEU A 79 -19.26 3.77 -5.87
N PRO A 80 -19.39 4.98 -5.33
CA PRO A 80 -19.09 6.17 -6.10
C PRO A 80 -17.60 6.21 -6.45
N ARG A 81 -17.30 6.68 -7.66
CA ARG A 81 -15.94 6.75 -8.21
C ARG A 81 -14.90 7.29 -7.22
N TRP A 82 -15.20 8.39 -6.54
CA TRP A 82 -14.26 9.02 -5.59
C TRP A 82 -13.87 8.09 -4.43
N ARG A 83 -14.81 7.24 -3.96
CA ARG A 83 -14.52 6.25 -2.92
C ARG A 83 -13.57 5.18 -3.38
N VAL A 84 -13.77 4.68 -4.60
CA VAL A 84 -12.87 3.68 -5.17
C VAL A 84 -11.48 4.28 -5.35
N LEU A 85 -11.38 5.53 -5.82
CA LEU A 85 -10.12 6.25 -5.93
C LEU A 85 -9.42 6.41 -4.57
N LEU A 86 -10.17 6.79 -3.54
CA LEU A 86 -9.62 6.91 -2.17
C LEU A 86 -9.16 5.55 -1.64
N MET A 87 -9.97 4.51 -1.80
CA MET A 87 -9.66 3.16 -1.36
C MET A 87 -8.36 2.65 -2.02
N VAL A 88 -8.21 2.83 -3.34
CA VAL A 88 -7.03 2.40 -4.08
C VAL A 88 -5.79 3.22 -3.73
N ALA A 89 -5.94 4.52 -3.45
CA ALA A 89 -4.81 5.38 -3.10
C ALA A 89 -4.36 5.25 -1.63
N ALA A 90 -5.25 4.84 -0.73
CA ALA A 90 -5.01 4.87 0.70
C ALA A 90 -3.77 4.09 1.17
N PRO A 91 -3.51 2.83 0.76
CA PRO A 91 -2.33 2.11 1.21
C PRO A 91 -1.03 2.83 0.88
N PHE A 92 -0.93 3.38 -0.32
CA PHE A 92 0.26 4.15 -0.68
C PHE A 92 0.40 5.41 0.17
N LEU A 93 -0.66 6.17 0.34
CA LEU A 93 -0.61 7.40 1.13
C LEU A 93 -0.21 7.10 2.59
N VAL A 94 -0.78 6.05 3.18
CA VAL A 94 -0.59 5.71 4.59
C VAL A 94 0.72 4.96 4.83
N LEU A 95 1.05 3.97 3.99
CA LEU A 95 2.18 3.06 4.24
C LEU A 95 3.45 3.42 3.46
N SER A 96 3.38 4.35 2.49
CA SER A 96 4.57 4.83 1.77
C SER A 96 4.79 6.33 1.96
N VAL A 97 3.81 7.17 1.61
CA VAL A 97 4.00 8.63 1.62
C VAL A 97 4.14 9.17 3.05
N ALA A 98 3.24 8.79 3.96
CA ALA A 98 3.27 9.29 5.33
C ALA A 98 4.56 8.91 6.09
N PRO A 99 5.04 7.65 6.09
CA PRO A 99 6.32 7.30 6.69
C PRO A 99 7.50 8.02 6.03
N MET A 100 7.50 8.19 4.71
CA MET A 100 8.54 8.93 4.01
C MET A 100 8.60 10.39 4.44
N LEU A 101 7.44 11.06 4.55
CA LEU A 101 7.37 12.43 5.04
C LEU A 101 7.82 12.55 6.50
N ALA A 102 7.45 11.58 7.35
CA ALA A 102 7.86 11.55 8.75
C ALA A 102 9.38 11.37 8.92
N LEU A 103 10.00 10.55 8.06
CA LEU A 103 11.46 10.41 8.02
C LEU A 103 12.14 11.68 7.52
N TRP A 104 11.56 12.34 6.52
CA TRP A 104 12.14 13.54 5.91
C TRP A 104 12.01 14.76 6.81
N SER A 105 10.88 14.93 7.48
CA SER A 105 10.66 16.06 8.39
C SER A 105 11.45 15.97 9.71
N GLY A 106 12.11 14.83 9.96
CA GLY A 106 12.83 14.58 11.20
C GLY A 106 11.94 14.23 12.40
N VAL A 107 10.62 14.14 12.20
CA VAL A 107 9.68 13.67 13.26
C VAL A 107 10.03 12.25 13.68
N LEU A 108 10.42 11.40 12.73
CA LEU A 108 11.05 10.12 13.00
C LEU A 108 12.55 10.25 12.74
N ALA A 109 13.36 10.21 13.78
CA ALA A 109 14.82 10.24 13.71
C ALA A 109 15.43 8.93 14.24
N PRO A 110 15.14 7.79 13.60
CA PRO A 110 15.65 6.51 14.03
C PRO A 110 17.17 6.40 13.77
N ARG A 111 17.80 5.44 14.46
CA ARG A 111 19.19 5.06 14.18
C ARG A 111 19.38 4.76 12.68
N PRO A 112 20.56 5.02 12.09
CA PRO A 112 20.78 4.86 10.65
C PRO A 112 20.36 3.51 10.08
N ALA A 113 20.64 2.40 10.78
CA ALA A 113 20.22 1.07 10.34
C ALA A 113 18.69 0.92 10.28
N VAL A 114 17.97 1.42 11.29
CA VAL A 114 16.50 1.38 11.33
C VAL A 114 15.92 2.28 10.23
N ARG A 115 16.53 3.44 9.98
CA ARG A 115 16.16 4.33 8.89
C ARG A 115 16.27 3.66 7.53
N ALA A 116 17.39 2.97 7.28
CA ALA A 116 17.59 2.23 6.03
C ALA A 116 16.57 1.10 5.86
N MET A 117 16.23 0.37 6.94
CA MET A 117 15.19 -0.67 6.91
C MET A 117 13.81 -0.08 6.60
N LEU A 118 13.45 1.05 7.21
CA LEU A 118 12.19 1.74 6.92
C LEU A 118 12.13 2.23 5.48
N LEU A 119 13.21 2.80 4.95
CA LEU A 119 13.30 3.21 3.56
C LEU A 119 13.13 2.02 2.61
N PHE A 120 13.77 0.88 2.92
CA PHE A 120 13.61 -0.34 2.15
C PHE A 120 12.16 -0.85 2.19
N ALA A 121 11.53 -0.86 3.37
CA ALA A 121 10.12 -1.25 3.51
C ALA A 121 9.19 -0.35 2.71
N VAL A 122 9.40 0.97 2.76
CA VAL A 122 8.64 1.95 1.97
C VAL A 122 8.81 1.73 0.46
N LEU A 123 10.03 1.47 -0.01
CA LEU A 123 10.31 1.19 -1.42
C LEU A 123 9.62 -0.08 -1.89
N ASN A 124 9.72 -1.16 -1.12
CA ASN A 124 9.05 -2.42 -1.43
C ASN A 124 7.53 -2.26 -1.43
N HIS A 125 6.97 -1.57 -0.43
CA HIS A 125 5.54 -1.30 -0.39
C HIS A 125 5.09 -0.45 -1.58
N THR A 126 5.87 0.56 -1.98
CA THR A 126 5.59 1.37 -3.17
C THR A 126 5.55 0.50 -4.43
N ALA A 127 6.44 -0.49 -4.54
CA ALA A 127 6.42 -1.45 -5.65
C ALA A 127 5.19 -2.37 -5.60
N LEU A 128 4.78 -2.83 -4.43
CA LEU A 128 3.54 -3.60 -4.25
C LEU A 128 2.30 -2.81 -4.71
N CYS A 129 2.25 -1.50 -4.46
CA CYS A 129 1.15 -0.64 -4.89
C CYS A 129 1.09 -0.39 -6.42
N MET A 130 2.03 -0.86 -7.22
CA MET A 130 2.02 -0.63 -8.68
C MET A 130 0.77 -1.18 -9.36
N GLY A 131 0.24 -2.29 -8.89
CA GLY A 131 -1.03 -2.85 -9.38
C GLY A 131 -2.20 -1.89 -9.18
N ASP A 132 -2.30 -1.30 -8.01
CA ASP A 132 -3.36 -0.34 -7.65
C ASP A 132 -3.28 0.93 -8.49
N TYR A 133 -2.06 1.46 -8.71
CA TYR A 133 -1.89 2.70 -9.48
C TYR A 133 -1.99 2.51 -10.96
N CYS A 134 -1.18 1.59 -11.52
CA CYS A 134 -1.05 1.47 -12.96
C CYS A 134 -2.27 0.79 -13.57
N ILE A 135 -2.91 -0.12 -12.84
CA ILE A 135 -4.02 -0.90 -13.36
C ILE A 135 -5.36 -0.30 -12.95
N VAL A 136 -5.57 -0.05 -11.65
CA VAL A 136 -6.88 0.36 -11.13
C VAL A 136 -7.05 1.87 -11.17
N LEU A 137 -6.16 2.64 -10.49
CA LEU A 137 -6.30 4.09 -10.38
C LEU A 137 -6.28 4.77 -11.75
N TRP A 138 -5.31 4.43 -12.61
CA TRP A 138 -5.17 5.00 -13.95
C TRP A 138 -6.37 4.69 -14.83
N ARG A 139 -6.85 3.44 -14.83
CA ARG A 139 -8.03 3.04 -15.61
C ARG A 139 -9.29 3.78 -15.15
N ILE A 140 -9.49 3.91 -13.83
CA ILE A 140 -10.65 4.62 -13.28
C ILE A 140 -10.59 6.10 -13.64
N LEU A 141 -9.42 6.74 -13.50
CA LEU A 141 -9.25 8.15 -13.82
C LEU A 141 -9.53 8.44 -15.29
N ARG A 142 -9.09 7.56 -16.18
CA ARG A 142 -9.20 7.76 -17.62
C ARG A 142 -10.56 7.38 -18.21
N ASN A 143 -11.17 6.30 -17.73
CA ASN A 143 -12.30 5.68 -18.41
C ASN A 143 -13.64 5.82 -17.67
N VAL A 144 -13.64 6.15 -16.37
CA VAL A 144 -14.85 6.19 -15.57
C VAL A 144 -15.29 7.63 -15.34
N PRO A 145 -16.51 8.03 -15.72
CA PRO A 145 -17.05 9.38 -15.48
C PRO A 145 -17.12 9.74 -13.99
N ARG A 146 -17.02 11.04 -13.66
CA ARG A 146 -17.01 11.51 -12.26
C ARG A 146 -18.23 11.11 -11.44
N GLY A 147 -19.41 11.06 -12.03
CA GLY A 147 -20.67 10.69 -11.37
C GLY A 147 -21.01 9.21 -11.38
N ALA A 148 -20.14 8.36 -11.94
CA ALA A 148 -20.44 6.94 -12.08
C ALA A 148 -20.35 6.19 -10.74
N LEU A 149 -21.14 5.12 -10.66
CA LEU A 149 -21.00 4.06 -9.66
C LEU A 149 -20.17 2.94 -10.25
N ILE A 150 -19.22 2.42 -9.47
CA ILE A 150 -18.32 1.33 -9.82
C ILE A 150 -18.70 0.12 -8.99
N HIS A 151 -18.80 -1.02 -9.65
CA HIS A 151 -19.00 -2.33 -9.04
C HIS A 151 -17.88 -3.26 -9.45
N ASN A 152 -17.17 -3.80 -8.48
CA ASN A 152 -16.13 -4.78 -8.70
C ASN A 152 -16.70 -6.19 -8.51
N ALA A 153 -16.56 -7.03 -9.53
CA ALA A 153 -16.91 -8.44 -9.50
C ALA A 153 -15.66 -9.27 -9.80
N GLY A 154 -14.87 -9.55 -8.77
CA GLY A 154 -13.56 -10.21 -8.91
C GLY A 154 -12.60 -9.38 -9.77
N TRP A 155 -12.14 -9.94 -10.86
CA TRP A 155 -11.21 -9.28 -11.79
C TRP A 155 -11.85 -8.26 -12.74
N THR A 156 -13.19 -8.21 -12.77
CA THR A 156 -13.93 -7.36 -13.68
C THR A 156 -14.52 -6.18 -12.93
N THR A 157 -14.29 -4.99 -13.45
CA THR A 157 -14.86 -3.75 -12.94
C THR A 157 -15.91 -3.25 -13.90
N TYR A 158 -17.14 -3.10 -13.43
CA TYR A 158 -18.26 -2.52 -14.16
C TYR A 158 -18.52 -1.10 -13.65
N TRP A 159 -19.00 -0.23 -14.52
CA TRP A 159 -19.47 1.07 -14.10
C TRP A 159 -20.72 1.48 -14.87
N GLY A 160 -21.55 2.31 -14.25
CA GLY A 160 -22.79 2.81 -14.82
C GLY A 160 -23.15 4.19 -14.28
N ALA A 161 -24.04 4.86 -14.96
CA ALA A 161 -24.60 6.11 -14.47
C ALA A 161 -25.38 5.85 -13.16
N LYS A 162 -25.30 6.78 -12.22
CA LYS A 162 -26.18 6.79 -11.06
C LYS A 162 -27.62 6.98 -11.59
N ARG A 163 -28.46 5.97 -11.55
CA ARG A 163 -29.89 6.18 -11.75
C ARG A 163 -30.37 7.01 -10.57
N LEU A 164 -30.85 8.20 -10.86
CA LEU A 164 -31.52 9.09 -9.90
C LEU A 164 -32.79 8.44 -9.40
#